data_7499ffec28c2c0b65e9ff57596ab00d0
#
_entry.id   7499ffec28c2c0b65e9ff57596ab00d0
#
_cell.length_a   1.000
_cell.length_b   1.000
_cell.length_c   1.000
_cell.angle_alpha   90.00
_cell.angle_beta   90.00
_cell.angle_gamma   90.00
#
_symmetry.space_group_name_H-M   'P 1'
#
loop_
_entity.id
_entity.type
_entity.pdbx_description
1 polymer ?
#
loop_
_entity_poly.entity_id
_entity_poly.type
_entity_poly.pdbx_seq_one_letter_code
_entity_poly.pdbx_strand_id
1 'polypeptide(L)'
;FGFLHCIDEESDLRHVLNDGILDYVMQLKKDGTVRHIGLSSHTPDIAQAVLDVGILDMLMFSINPAYDYEQEGEFAIGDVKQRQRLYRRCEAEGVGISVMKAFSGGQLLNAGTSPFGKALTKYQCIQYALDKPGVLTVLPGVRNCEDLKDILGFITASPEERDYSVLGTFAPQEAEGVCVYCNRCQP
;
A
#
# COMPACT_ATOMS: atom_id res chain seq x y z
N PHE A 1 -10.46 11.15 9.99
CA PHE A 1 -9.63 10.04 10.45
C PHE A 1 -8.64 10.48 11.51
N GLY A 2 -8.43 9.64 12.54
CA GLY A 2 -7.27 9.69 13.43
C GLY A 2 -6.34 8.53 13.12
N PHE A 3 -5.05 8.79 12.93
CA PHE A 3 -4.07 7.75 12.58
C PHE A 3 -3.13 7.44 13.74
N LEU A 4 -3.00 6.14 14.05
CA LEU A 4 -1.84 5.59 14.74
C LEU A 4 -0.70 5.53 13.72
N HIS A 5 0.32 6.37 13.88
CA HIS A 5 1.32 6.61 12.83
C HIS A 5 2.59 5.82 13.05
N CYS A 6 3.05 5.14 11.96
CA CYS A 6 4.35 4.47 11.89
C CYS A 6 4.52 3.39 12.98
N ILE A 7 3.53 2.49 13.07
CA ILE A 7 3.60 1.32 13.97
C ILE A 7 4.22 0.18 13.17
N ASP A 8 5.53 -0.01 13.30
CA ASP A 8 6.30 -0.91 12.45
C ASP A 8 6.97 -2.06 13.23
N GLU A 9 7.14 -1.89 14.56
CA GLU A 9 7.75 -2.87 15.42
C GLU A 9 6.77 -3.41 16.48
N GLU A 10 7.09 -4.58 17.03
CA GLU A 10 6.29 -5.17 18.11
C GLU A 10 6.32 -4.32 19.40
N SER A 11 7.40 -3.57 19.62
CA SER A 11 7.50 -2.59 20.69
C SER A 11 6.49 -1.48 20.54
N ASP A 12 6.30 -0.95 19.32
CA ASP A 12 5.32 0.10 19.02
C ASP A 12 3.90 -0.42 19.26
N LEU A 13 3.63 -1.62 18.77
CA LEU A 13 2.34 -2.28 18.98
C LEU A 13 2.03 -2.45 20.46
N ARG A 14 2.99 -2.95 21.25
CA ARG A 14 2.83 -3.10 22.71
C ARG A 14 2.59 -1.76 23.39
N HIS A 15 3.29 -0.73 22.96
CA HIS A 15 3.10 0.62 23.48
C HIS A 15 1.67 1.14 23.22
N VAL A 16 1.18 0.95 21.99
CA VAL A 16 -0.21 1.31 21.66
C VAL A 16 -1.23 0.56 22.52
N LEU A 17 -1.02 -0.74 22.72
CA LEU A 17 -1.99 -1.60 23.41
C LEU A 17 -1.99 -1.44 24.94
N ASN A 18 -0.80 -1.17 25.54
CA ASN A 18 -0.63 -1.28 27.01
C ASN A 18 -0.46 0.07 27.72
N ASP A 19 -0.09 1.14 27.00
CA ASP A 19 0.26 2.41 27.65
C ASP A 19 -0.85 3.47 27.51
N GLY A 20 -2.09 3.03 27.26
CA GLY A 20 -3.28 3.89 27.24
C GLY A 20 -3.54 4.63 25.93
N ILE A 21 -2.70 4.43 24.88
CA ILE A 21 -2.91 5.07 23.58
C ILE A 21 -4.18 4.55 22.92
N LEU A 22 -4.42 3.24 22.98
CA LEU A 22 -5.64 2.63 22.46
C LEU A 22 -6.88 3.20 23.12
N ASP A 23 -6.90 3.27 24.46
CA ASP A 23 -8.02 3.81 25.23
C ASP A 23 -8.28 5.28 24.85
N TYR A 24 -7.22 6.06 24.71
CA TYR A 24 -7.32 7.47 24.28
C TYR A 24 -7.93 7.61 22.89
N VAL A 25 -7.48 6.83 21.92
CA VAL A 25 -8.00 6.85 20.54
C VAL A 25 -9.46 6.41 20.50
N MET A 26 -9.83 5.39 21.27
CA MET A 26 -11.22 4.94 21.41
C MET A 26 -12.11 6.01 22.08
N GLN A 27 -11.58 6.75 23.04
CA GLN A 27 -12.31 7.89 23.64
C GLN A 27 -12.55 9.00 22.61
N LEU A 28 -11.55 9.36 21.78
CA LEU A 28 -11.70 10.33 20.69
C LEU A 28 -12.78 9.92 19.67
N LYS A 29 -12.87 8.62 19.38
CA LYS A 29 -13.93 8.07 18.50
C LYS A 29 -15.30 8.18 19.18
N LYS A 30 -15.39 7.84 20.44
CA LYS A 30 -16.62 7.94 21.24
C LYS A 30 -17.13 9.38 21.39
N ASP A 31 -16.23 10.34 21.55
CA ASP A 31 -16.56 11.78 21.67
C ASP A 31 -16.93 12.42 20.32
N GLY A 32 -16.72 11.69 19.21
CA GLY A 32 -16.94 12.22 17.86
C GLY A 32 -15.82 13.14 17.36
N THR A 33 -14.72 13.30 18.10
CA THR A 33 -13.54 14.07 17.68
C THR A 33 -12.93 13.43 16.42
N VAL A 34 -12.84 12.10 16.39
CA VAL A 34 -12.52 11.34 15.19
C VAL A 34 -13.67 10.39 14.86
N ARG A 35 -14.03 10.25 13.60
CA ARG A 35 -15.07 9.32 13.17
C ARG A 35 -14.51 7.95 12.80
N HIS A 36 -13.28 7.93 12.33
CA HIS A 36 -12.61 6.74 11.81
C HIS A 36 -11.20 6.67 12.34
N ILE A 37 -10.74 5.45 12.63
CA ILE A 37 -9.39 5.16 13.12
C ILE A 37 -8.60 4.53 11.98
N GLY A 38 -7.39 5.05 11.74
CA GLY A 38 -6.44 4.52 10.78
C GLY A 38 -5.14 4.09 11.45
N LEU A 39 -4.40 3.26 10.73
CA LEU A 39 -3.03 2.86 11.04
C LEU A 39 -2.13 3.22 9.87
N SER A 40 -0.92 3.70 10.10
CA SER A 40 0.14 3.62 9.10
C SER A 40 1.23 2.66 9.55
N SER A 41 1.59 1.74 8.66
CA SER A 41 2.64 0.75 8.89
C SER A 41 3.33 0.37 7.59
N HIS A 42 4.59 -0.10 7.70
CA HIS A 42 5.35 -0.70 6.61
C HIS A 42 5.48 -2.22 6.76
N THR A 43 5.13 -2.76 7.92
CA THR A 43 5.33 -4.16 8.31
C THR A 43 4.02 -4.94 8.23
N PRO A 44 3.90 -5.93 7.31
CA PRO A 44 2.65 -6.67 7.13
C PRO A 44 2.15 -7.39 8.39
N ASP A 45 3.04 -8.02 9.15
CA ASP A 45 2.66 -8.78 10.33
C ASP A 45 2.17 -7.86 11.46
N ILE A 46 2.79 -6.70 11.63
CA ILE A 46 2.33 -5.68 12.59
C ILE A 46 0.96 -5.13 12.18
N ALA A 47 0.78 -4.82 10.90
CA ALA A 47 -0.52 -4.37 10.38
C ALA A 47 -1.61 -5.43 10.61
N GLN A 48 -1.30 -6.72 10.43
CA GLN A 48 -2.24 -7.81 10.72
C GLN A 48 -2.56 -7.92 12.20
N ALA A 49 -1.57 -7.76 13.09
CA ALA A 49 -1.78 -7.78 14.53
C ALA A 49 -2.68 -6.63 15.01
N VAL A 50 -2.59 -5.45 14.39
CA VAL A 50 -3.53 -4.33 14.70
C VAL A 50 -4.92 -4.60 14.12
N LEU A 51 -5.04 -5.27 12.96
CA LEU A 51 -6.35 -5.73 12.47
C LEU A 51 -7.04 -6.68 13.44
N ASP A 52 -6.28 -7.56 14.15
CA ASP A 52 -6.83 -8.46 15.17
C ASP A 52 -7.50 -7.71 16.34
N VAL A 53 -7.12 -6.46 16.58
CA VAL A 53 -7.77 -5.61 17.60
C VAL A 53 -9.18 -5.17 17.15
N GLY A 54 -9.47 -5.16 15.85
CA GLY A 54 -10.81 -4.90 15.30
C GLY A 54 -11.27 -3.45 15.37
N ILE A 55 -10.33 -2.48 15.44
CA ILE A 55 -10.66 -1.04 15.59
C ILE A 55 -10.45 -0.23 14.31
N LEU A 56 -9.78 -0.81 13.32
CA LEU A 56 -9.35 -0.07 12.13
C LEU A 56 -10.47 0.10 11.11
N ASP A 57 -10.60 1.32 10.62
CA ASP A 57 -11.41 1.66 9.45
C ASP A 57 -10.52 1.83 8.20
N MET A 58 -9.22 2.14 8.38
CA MET A 58 -8.27 2.35 7.28
C MET A 58 -6.84 1.95 7.64
N LEU A 59 -6.15 1.35 6.68
CA LEU A 59 -4.72 1.08 6.73
C LEU A 59 -4.00 1.94 5.68
N MET A 60 -3.00 2.74 6.07
CA MET A 60 -2.06 3.36 5.16
C MET A 60 -0.83 2.46 5.03
N PHE A 61 -0.60 1.94 3.84
CA PHE A 61 0.42 0.92 3.59
C PHE A 61 1.22 1.19 2.33
N SER A 62 2.49 0.76 2.33
CA SER A 62 3.39 0.91 1.18
C SER A 62 3.08 -0.15 0.14
N ILE A 63 2.52 0.22 -1.01
CA ILE A 63 2.22 -0.70 -2.10
C ILE A 63 2.82 -0.19 -3.41
N ASN A 64 3.69 -0.97 -3.98
CA ASN A 64 4.23 -0.79 -5.33
C ASN A 64 4.83 -2.12 -5.82
N PRO A 65 5.07 -2.28 -7.13
CA PRO A 65 5.56 -3.55 -7.66
C PRO A 65 6.96 -3.95 -7.15
N ALA A 66 7.83 -2.99 -6.83
CA ALA A 66 9.15 -3.33 -6.29
C ALA A 66 9.02 -4.04 -4.93
N TYR A 67 8.19 -3.51 -4.03
CA TYR A 67 7.98 -4.10 -2.71
C TYR A 67 7.19 -5.41 -2.77
N ASP A 68 6.16 -5.46 -3.60
CA ASP A 68 5.33 -6.66 -3.75
C ASP A 68 6.07 -7.82 -4.47
N TYR A 69 7.15 -7.54 -5.20
CA TYR A 69 7.97 -8.52 -5.88
C TYR A 69 9.32 -8.76 -5.19
N GLU A 70 9.42 -8.35 -3.91
CA GLU A 70 10.61 -8.56 -3.07
C GLU A 70 11.90 -8.00 -3.67
N GLN A 71 11.77 -6.95 -4.46
CA GLN A 71 12.92 -6.22 -4.95
C GLN A 71 13.45 -5.29 -3.85
N GLU A 72 14.72 -4.98 -3.88
CA GLU A 72 15.43 -4.20 -2.85
C GLU A 72 14.72 -2.89 -2.47
N GLY A 73 14.77 -2.54 -1.18
CA GLY A 73 14.24 -1.28 -0.66
C GLY A 73 14.04 -1.31 0.85
N GLU A 74 14.31 -0.20 1.52
CA GLU A 74 14.19 -0.05 2.99
C GLU A 74 12.80 -0.42 3.53
N PHE A 75 11.76 -0.26 2.71
CA PHE A 75 10.37 -0.53 3.08
C PHE A 75 9.77 -1.73 2.33
N ALA A 76 10.60 -2.54 1.70
CA ALA A 76 10.19 -3.80 1.06
C ALA A 76 10.11 -4.93 2.11
N ILE A 77 9.29 -4.72 3.16
CA ILE A 77 9.15 -5.62 4.29
C ILE A 77 8.06 -6.66 3.99
N GLY A 78 8.34 -7.90 4.36
CA GLY A 78 7.45 -9.04 4.17
C GLY A 78 7.52 -9.65 2.77
N ASP A 79 7.26 -10.96 2.71
CA ASP A 79 7.21 -11.70 1.45
C ASP A 79 5.92 -11.42 0.65
N VAL A 80 5.89 -11.83 -0.61
CA VAL A 80 4.73 -11.66 -1.50
C VAL A 80 3.45 -12.23 -0.91
N LYS A 81 3.52 -13.37 -0.22
CA LYS A 81 2.34 -14.05 0.36
C LYS A 81 1.81 -13.31 1.58
N GLN A 82 2.71 -12.80 2.45
CA GLN A 82 2.33 -11.98 3.61
C GLN A 82 1.60 -10.71 3.16
N ARG A 83 2.16 -10.00 2.17
CA ARG A 83 1.57 -8.77 1.63
C ARG A 83 0.20 -9.04 0.99
N GLN A 84 0.09 -10.06 0.15
CA GLN A 84 -1.17 -10.44 -0.49
C GLN A 84 -2.24 -10.88 0.52
N ARG A 85 -1.85 -11.60 1.60
CA ARG A 85 -2.79 -11.94 2.68
C ARG A 85 -3.31 -10.70 3.38
N LEU A 86 -2.45 -9.72 3.67
CA LEU A 86 -2.84 -8.46 4.30
C LEU A 86 -3.89 -7.72 3.45
N TYR A 87 -3.65 -7.58 2.14
CA TYR A 87 -4.58 -6.87 1.24
C TYR A 87 -5.96 -7.53 1.20
N ARG A 88 -6.00 -8.86 1.01
CA ARG A 88 -7.25 -9.62 1.00
C ARG A 88 -7.96 -9.58 2.35
N ARG A 89 -7.22 -9.58 3.43
CA ARG A 89 -7.79 -9.46 4.77
C ARG A 89 -8.45 -8.10 4.97
N CYS A 90 -7.76 -7.02 4.62
CA CYS A 90 -8.33 -5.67 4.67
C CYS A 90 -9.65 -5.59 3.88
N GLU A 91 -9.66 -6.12 2.65
CA GLU A 91 -10.87 -6.17 1.82
C GLU A 91 -12.00 -6.95 2.49
N ALA A 92 -11.71 -8.15 3.00
CA ALA A 92 -12.70 -9.03 3.62
C ALA A 92 -13.28 -8.44 4.93
N GLU A 93 -12.50 -7.69 5.68
CA GLU A 93 -12.91 -7.05 6.95
C GLU A 93 -13.47 -5.63 6.74
N GLY A 94 -13.52 -5.13 5.50
CA GLY A 94 -14.01 -3.78 5.18
C GLY A 94 -13.08 -2.66 5.62
N VAL A 95 -11.79 -2.95 5.83
CA VAL A 95 -10.75 -1.96 6.14
C VAL A 95 -10.18 -1.43 4.84
N GLY A 96 -10.38 -0.14 4.55
CA GLY A 96 -9.88 0.48 3.33
C GLY A 96 -8.36 0.67 3.36
N ILE A 97 -7.67 0.43 2.23
CA ILE A 97 -6.24 0.72 2.13
C ILE A 97 -6.01 2.05 1.42
N SER A 98 -5.22 2.93 2.07
CA SER A 98 -4.65 4.13 1.47
C SER A 98 -3.19 3.88 1.13
N VAL A 99 -2.83 3.92 -0.14
CA VAL A 99 -1.49 3.53 -0.58
C VAL A 99 -0.50 4.67 -0.47
N MET A 100 0.59 4.45 0.23
CA MET A 100 1.79 5.29 0.20
C MET A 100 2.91 4.62 -0.60
N LYS A 101 3.96 5.39 -0.98
CA LYS A 101 5.14 4.90 -1.69
C LYS A 101 4.86 4.26 -3.07
N ALA A 102 3.78 4.62 -3.75
CA ALA A 102 3.40 4.06 -5.05
C ALA A 102 4.52 4.10 -6.12
N PHE A 103 5.43 5.05 -6.02
CA PHE A 103 6.57 5.21 -6.95
C PHE A 103 7.90 4.70 -6.38
N SER A 104 7.91 4.04 -5.21
CA SER A 104 9.14 3.62 -4.51
C SER A 104 10.14 4.77 -4.36
N GLY A 105 9.69 5.93 -3.83
CA GLY A 105 10.54 7.12 -3.73
C GLY A 105 10.95 7.73 -5.08
N GLY A 106 10.31 7.34 -6.18
CA GLY A 106 10.65 7.76 -7.54
C GLY A 106 11.56 6.77 -8.29
N GLN A 107 12.07 5.74 -7.63
CA GLN A 107 12.96 4.75 -8.24
C GLN A 107 12.31 4.06 -9.44
N LEU A 108 11.02 3.73 -9.35
CA LEU A 108 10.28 3.06 -10.41
C LEU A 108 10.13 3.91 -11.69
N LEU A 109 10.23 5.23 -11.57
CA LEU A 109 10.05 6.16 -12.69
C LEU A 109 11.31 6.36 -13.54
N ASN A 110 12.42 5.71 -13.20
CA ASN A 110 13.69 5.83 -13.91
C ASN A 110 14.30 4.44 -14.16
N ALA A 111 14.63 4.14 -15.41
CA ALA A 111 15.19 2.85 -15.80
C ALA A 111 16.50 2.50 -15.09
N GLY A 112 17.32 3.51 -14.75
CA GLY A 112 18.60 3.32 -14.06
C GLY A 112 18.48 3.00 -12.58
N THR A 113 17.33 3.28 -11.96
CA THR A 113 17.06 3.02 -10.53
C THR A 113 15.95 2.01 -10.30
N SER A 114 15.16 1.70 -11.33
CA SER A 114 14.12 0.69 -11.25
C SER A 114 14.72 -0.71 -11.17
N PRO A 115 14.31 -1.53 -10.19
CA PRO A 115 14.79 -2.92 -10.07
C PRO A 115 14.39 -3.80 -11.26
N PHE A 116 13.46 -3.32 -12.09
CA PHE A 116 13.03 -4.01 -13.31
C PHE A 116 13.87 -3.66 -14.54
N GLY A 117 14.92 -2.82 -14.42
CA GLY A 117 15.72 -2.35 -15.55
C GLY A 117 14.93 -1.52 -16.57
N LYS A 118 13.71 -1.12 -16.22
CA LYS A 118 12.80 -0.31 -17.02
C LYS A 118 12.11 0.74 -16.15
N ALA A 119 11.90 1.94 -16.70
CA ALA A 119 11.02 2.91 -16.07
C ALA A 119 9.56 2.48 -16.24
N LEU A 120 8.78 2.59 -15.17
CA LEU A 120 7.33 2.57 -15.23
C LEU A 120 6.81 4.01 -15.33
N THR A 121 5.64 4.17 -15.93
CA THR A 121 4.96 5.46 -15.89
C THR A 121 4.27 5.67 -14.54
N LYS A 122 3.98 6.92 -14.19
CA LYS A 122 3.18 7.24 -13.00
C LYS A 122 1.82 6.55 -13.05
N TYR A 123 1.22 6.45 -14.24
CA TYR A 123 -0.09 5.83 -14.43
C TYR A 123 -0.05 4.31 -14.21
N GLN A 124 0.99 3.64 -14.68
CA GLN A 124 1.20 2.22 -14.42
C GLN A 124 1.35 1.93 -12.92
N CYS A 125 2.13 2.74 -12.22
CA CYS A 125 2.32 2.59 -10.78
C CYS A 125 1.03 2.84 -9.98
N ILE A 126 0.24 3.85 -10.36
CA ILE A 126 -1.04 4.16 -9.72
C ILE A 126 -2.04 3.04 -9.97
N GLN A 127 -2.18 2.59 -11.24
CA GLN A 127 -3.09 1.51 -11.58
C GLN A 127 -2.73 0.21 -10.87
N TYR A 128 -1.43 -0.14 -10.84
CA TYR A 128 -0.94 -1.29 -10.11
C TYR A 128 -1.41 -1.29 -8.64
N ALA A 129 -1.31 -0.15 -7.98
CA ALA A 129 -1.72 -0.02 -6.59
C ALA A 129 -3.24 -0.10 -6.42
N LEU A 130 -4.01 0.56 -7.30
CA LEU A 130 -5.47 0.57 -7.26
C LEU A 130 -6.09 -0.82 -7.52
N ASP A 131 -5.41 -1.69 -8.27
CA ASP A 131 -5.88 -3.03 -8.57
C ASP A 131 -5.68 -4.03 -7.41
N LYS A 132 -5.05 -3.61 -6.29
CA LYS A 132 -4.90 -4.49 -5.12
C LYS A 132 -6.19 -4.57 -4.30
N PRO A 133 -6.50 -5.75 -3.72
CA PRO A 133 -7.66 -5.90 -2.85
C PRO A 133 -7.69 -4.86 -1.73
N GLY A 134 -8.85 -4.30 -1.45
CA GLY A 134 -9.07 -3.35 -0.36
C GLY A 134 -8.53 -1.94 -0.60
N VAL A 135 -7.82 -1.67 -1.69
CA VAL A 135 -7.28 -0.33 -1.97
C VAL A 135 -8.39 0.62 -2.39
N LEU A 136 -8.52 1.73 -1.67
CA LEU A 136 -9.49 2.80 -1.93
C LEU A 136 -8.84 4.05 -2.54
N THR A 137 -7.58 4.32 -2.23
CA THR A 137 -6.91 5.54 -2.68
C THR A 137 -5.39 5.37 -2.73
N VAL A 138 -4.75 6.14 -3.60
CA VAL A 138 -3.30 6.22 -3.73
C VAL A 138 -2.86 7.65 -3.45
N LEU A 139 -1.84 7.80 -2.61
CA LEU A 139 -1.21 9.07 -2.26
C LEU A 139 0.14 9.18 -3.00
N PRO A 140 0.14 9.59 -4.27
CA PRO A 140 1.36 9.74 -5.04
C PRO A 140 2.17 10.95 -4.53
N GLY A 141 3.50 10.81 -4.51
CA GLY A 141 4.39 11.90 -4.15
C GLY A 141 4.34 13.04 -5.18
N VAL A 142 4.14 14.27 -4.71
CA VAL A 142 4.06 15.50 -5.52
C VAL A 142 5.05 16.52 -4.97
N ARG A 143 5.90 17.08 -5.82
CA ARG A 143 6.90 18.09 -5.43
C ARG A 143 6.50 19.50 -5.86
N ASN A 144 5.70 19.62 -6.92
CA ASN A 144 5.30 20.88 -7.54
C ASN A 144 3.96 20.75 -8.29
N CYS A 145 3.44 21.86 -8.80
CA CYS A 145 2.17 21.88 -9.53
C CYS A 145 2.20 21.11 -10.86
N GLU A 146 3.36 20.96 -11.48
CA GLU A 146 3.51 20.19 -12.73
C GLU A 146 3.37 18.70 -12.45
N ASP A 147 4.04 18.19 -11.41
CA ASP A 147 3.86 16.81 -10.93
C ASP A 147 2.37 16.52 -10.64
N LEU A 148 1.67 17.47 -10.01
CA LEU A 148 0.24 17.29 -9.70
C LEU A 148 -0.60 17.22 -10.97
N LYS A 149 -0.38 18.13 -11.93
CA LYS A 149 -1.11 18.10 -13.22
C LYS A 149 -0.90 16.81 -13.97
N ASP A 150 0.33 16.32 -14.00
CA ASP A 150 0.70 15.06 -14.64
C ASP A 150 -0.03 13.87 -13.98
N ILE A 151 -0.04 13.82 -12.64
CA ILE A 151 -0.75 12.77 -11.91
C ILE A 151 -2.27 12.83 -12.14
N LEU A 152 -2.85 14.01 -12.18
CA LEU A 152 -4.28 14.19 -12.47
C LEU A 152 -4.66 13.70 -13.87
N GLY A 153 -3.72 13.66 -14.82
CA GLY A 153 -3.90 13.04 -16.14
C GLY A 153 -4.31 11.55 -16.05
N PHE A 154 -4.00 10.86 -14.95
CA PHE A 154 -4.44 9.49 -14.70
C PHE A 154 -5.96 9.32 -14.83
N ILE A 155 -6.74 10.34 -14.45
CA ILE A 155 -8.21 10.27 -14.46
C ILE A 155 -8.74 10.06 -15.88
N THR A 156 -8.07 10.62 -16.89
CA THR A 156 -8.46 10.56 -18.30
C THR A 156 -7.56 9.64 -19.13
N ALA A 157 -6.56 9.00 -18.51
CA ALA A 157 -5.64 8.10 -19.19
C ALA A 157 -6.37 6.88 -19.76
N SER A 158 -5.93 6.43 -20.93
CA SER A 158 -6.48 5.25 -21.59
C SER A 158 -6.09 3.96 -20.86
N PRO A 159 -6.77 2.83 -21.11
CA PRO A 159 -6.37 1.54 -20.57
C PRO A 159 -4.93 1.16 -20.93
N GLU A 160 -4.48 1.49 -22.14
CA GLU A 160 -3.13 1.20 -22.63
C GLU A 160 -2.06 2.00 -21.87
N GLU A 161 -2.33 3.25 -21.51
CA GLU A 161 -1.43 4.10 -20.71
C GLU A 161 -1.29 3.61 -19.28
N ARG A 162 -2.29 2.89 -18.78
CA ARG A 162 -2.32 2.31 -17.43
C ARG A 162 -1.84 0.86 -17.40
N ASP A 163 -1.67 0.22 -18.54
CA ASP A 163 -1.27 -1.19 -18.63
C ASP A 163 0.14 -1.41 -18.07
N TYR A 164 0.20 -2.17 -16.98
CA TYR A 164 1.42 -2.56 -16.31
C TYR A 164 1.73 -4.07 -16.49
N SER A 165 1.13 -4.75 -17.47
CA SER A 165 1.32 -6.19 -17.74
C SER A 165 2.78 -6.57 -17.98
N VAL A 166 3.63 -5.60 -18.38
CA VAL A 166 5.08 -5.75 -18.49
C VAL A 166 5.71 -6.29 -17.20
N LEU A 167 5.13 -6.03 -16.03
CA LEU A 167 5.60 -6.52 -14.75
C LEU A 167 5.45 -8.03 -14.57
N GLY A 168 4.56 -8.67 -15.31
CA GLY A 168 4.35 -10.10 -15.19
C GLY A 168 5.56 -10.95 -15.56
N THR A 169 6.57 -10.39 -16.24
CA THR A 169 7.85 -11.08 -16.51
C THR A 169 8.78 -11.11 -15.31
N PHE A 170 8.50 -10.31 -14.27
CA PHE A 170 9.35 -10.13 -13.10
C PHE A 170 8.72 -10.70 -11.81
N ALA A 171 7.52 -11.32 -11.93
CA ALA A 171 6.87 -11.92 -10.77
C ALA A 171 7.77 -13.00 -10.16
N PRO A 172 7.99 -12.98 -8.83
CA PRO A 172 8.85 -13.95 -8.17
C PRO A 172 8.29 -15.37 -8.28
N GLN A 173 9.17 -16.38 -8.29
CA GLN A 173 8.77 -17.80 -8.36
C GLN A 173 7.91 -18.21 -7.15
N GLU A 174 8.18 -17.63 -6.00
CA GLU A 174 7.43 -17.84 -4.74
C GLU A 174 5.96 -17.39 -4.87
N ALA A 175 5.65 -16.58 -5.87
CA ALA A 175 4.29 -16.18 -6.22
C ALA A 175 3.54 -17.24 -7.04
N GLU A 176 4.15 -18.38 -7.40
CA GLU A 176 3.47 -19.43 -8.16
C GLU A 176 2.24 -19.92 -7.39
N GLY A 177 1.10 -19.93 -8.05
CA GLY A 177 -0.20 -20.20 -7.44
C GLY A 177 -0.82 -19.08 -6.61
N VAL A 178 -0.14 -17.93 -6.48
CA VAL A 178 -0.66 -16.74 -5.81
C VAL A 178 -0.82 -15.62 -6.84
N CYS A 179 -1.99 -15.01 -6.90
CA CYS A 179 -2.21 -13.86 -7.78
C CYS A 179 -1.39 -12.67 -7.28
N VAL A 180 -0.44 -12.19 -8.10
CA VAL A 180 0.36 -10.98 -7.83
C VAL A 180 -0.19 -9.75 -8.54
N TYR A 181 -1.37 -9.88 -9.14
CA TYR A 181 -2.05 -8.78 -9.84
C TYR A 181 -1.17 -8.12 -10.92
N CYS A 182 -0.46 -8.92 -11.73
CA CYS A 182 0.40 -8.43 -12.80
C CYS A 182 -0.36 -8.12 -14.11
N ASN A 183 -1.68 -8.22 -14.09
CA ASN A 183 -2.59 -7.95 -15.21
C ASN A 183 -2.37 -8.83 -16.48
N ARG A 184 -1.73 -10.00 -16.32
CA ARG A 184 -1.48 -10.93 -17.45
C ARG A 184 -2.64 -11.87 -17.77
N CYS A 185 -3.42 -12.21 -16.74
CA CYS A 185 -4.50 -13.16 -16.85
C CYS A 185 -5.84 -12.42 -17.03
N GLN A 186 -5.93 -11.54 -18.01
CA GLN A 186 -7.21 -10.91 -18.30
C GLN A 186 -8.17 -11.96 -18.92
N PRO A 187 -9.43 -12.01 -18.45
CA PRO A 187 -10.44 -12.87 -19.02
C PRO A 187 -10.80 -12.46 -20.46
#